data_a27dc353cd718bddd38c28f343203cf1
#
_entry.id   a27dc353cd718bddd38c28f343203cf1
#
_cell.length_a   1.000
_cell.length_b   1.000
_cell.length_c   1.000
_cell.angle_alpha   90.00
_cell.angle_beta   90.00
_cell.angle_gamma   90.00
#
_symmetry.space_group_name_H-M   'P 1'
#
loop_
_entity.id
_entity.type
_entity.pdbx_description
1 polymer ?
#
loop_
_entity_poly.entity_id
_entity_poly.type
_entity_poly.pdbx_seq_one_letter_code
_entity_poly.pdbx_strand_id
1 'polypeptide(L)'
;MDWTSPNGRKIVLQEGDITRIAVDAMANAANSALAGGGGVDGAIHRAGGPSIMRELSAFGGCPTGSAVATGAGNLPAKYVFHAVGPVFRNGSHGEAELLAGCYRKCMELADERAVRTISFPAISTGIYGYPQKAAAEIAIREVRRHLERPETAVEQVIFVLFGAAAYEVYREILAAADPTRSA
;
A
#
# COMPACT_ATOMS: atom_id res chain seq x y z
N MET A 1 -2.02 6.39 -15.57
CA MET A 1 -2.75 5.24 -16.10
C MET A 1 -3.77 4.77 -15.06
N ASP A 2 -4.95 4.43 -15.52
CA ASP A 2 -6.06 4.05 -14.66
C ASP A 2 -6.65 2.71 -15.11
N TRP A 3 -7.13 1.97 -14.15
CA TRP A 3 -7.99 0.81 -14.35
C TRP A 3 -9.30 1.05 -13.61
N THR A 4 -10.41 0.66 -14.21
CA THR A 4 -11.74 0.80 -13.60
C THR A 4 -12.41 -0.56 -13.50
N SER A 5 -12.91 -0.88 -12.31
CA SER A 5 -13.66 -2.10 -12.06
C SER A 5 -15.06 -2.04 -12.71
N PRO A 6 -15.73 -3.20 -12.89
CA PRO A 6 -17.12 -3.21 -13.42
C PRO A 6 -18.11 -2.38 -12.60
N ASN A 7 -17.84 -2.18 -11.31
CA ASN A 7 -18.67 -1.37 -10.42
C ASN A 7 -18.16 0.08 -10.25
N GLY A 8 -17.26 0.55 -11.14
CA GLY A 8 -16.83 1.94 -11.22
C GLY A 8 -15.71 2.38 -10.30
N ARG A 9 -15.13 1.47 -9.50
CA ARG A 9 -13.99 1.78 -8.62
C ARG A 9 -12.68 1.75 -9.39
N LYS A 10 -11.68 2.52 -8.95
CA LYS A 10 -10.47 2.78 -9.74
C LYS A 10 -9.17 2.40 -9.05
N ILE A 11 -8.21 1.96 -9.85
CA ILE A 11 -6.79 1.93 -9.52
C ILE A 11 -6.10 2.97 -10.40
N VAL A 12 -5.34 3.87 -9.77
CA VAL A 12 -4.57 4.92 -10.42
C VAL A 12 -3.09 4.70 -10.13
N LEU A 13 -2.25 4.81 -11.15
CA LEU A 13 -0.79 4.79 -10.98
C LEU A 13 -0.26 6.21 -11.06
N GLN A 14 0.57 6.58 -10.10
CA GLN A 14 1.19 7.89 -10.04
C GLN A 14 2.66 7.76 -9.67
N GLU A 15 3.54 8.45 -10.40
CA GLU A 15 4.94 8.59 -10.03
C GLU A 15 5.08 9.80 -9.09
N GLY A 16 5.85 9.66 -8.01
CA GLY A 16 6.10 10.78 -7.11
C GLY A 16 6.32 10.38 -5.66
N ASP A 17 6.09 11.34 -4.79
CA ASP A 17 6.27 11.25 -3.34
C ASP A 17 4.90 11.05 -2.67
N ILE A 18 4.70 9.89 -2.05
CA ILE A 18 3.44 9.51 -1.42
C ILE A 18 3.04 10.50 -0.30
N THR A 19 4.00 11.13 0.38
CA THR A 19 3.72 12.07 1.47
C THR A 19 3.05 13.37 1.01
N ARG A 20 2.99 13.59 -0.29
CA ARG A 20 2.39 14.80 -0.91
C ARG A 20 1.04 14.54 -1.55
N ILE A 21 0.57 13.30 -1.56
CA ILE A 21 -0.67 12.91 -2.21
C ILE A 21 -1.82 12.96 -1.19
N ALA A 22 -2.82 13.80 -1.46
CA ALA A 22 -3.99 13.90 -0.60
C ALA A 22 -4.91 12.70 -0.77
N VAL A 23 -5.14 11.97 0.32
CA VAL A 23 -5.99 10.77 0.38
C VAL A 23 -6.65 10.69 1.76
N ASP A 24 -7.64 9.81 1.93
CA ASP A 24 -8.18 9.54 3.26
C ASP A 24 -7.21 8.69 4.10
N ALA A 25 -6.58 7.70 3.50
CA ALA A 25 -5.57 6.86 4.17
C ALA A 25 -4.33 6.68 3.30
N MET A 26 -3.17 6.70 3.94
CA MET A 26 -1.87 6.50 3.31
C MET A 26 -1.25 5.24 3.92
N ALA A 27 -0.91 4.25 3.10
CA ALA A 27 -0.21 3.08 3.58
C ALA A 27 1.29 3.37 3.71
N ASN A 28 1.88 2.85 4.77
CA ASN A 28 3.31 2.91 5.06
C ASN A 28 3.92 1.51 4.97
N ALA A 29 5.15 1.41 4.55
CA ALA A 29 5.95 0.21 4.61
C ALA A 29 6.79 0.22 5.89
N ALA A 30 6.25 -0.34 6.97
CA ALA A 30 6.85 -0.33 8.30
C ALA A 30 7.66 -1.61 8.57
N ASN A 31 8.41 -1.62 9.67
CA ASN A 31 9.01 -2.84 10.22
C ASN A 31 8.16 -3.42 11.36
N SER A 32 8.42 -4.66 11.74
CA SER A 32 7.62 -5.38 12.74
C SER A 32 7.68 -4.77 14.15
N ALA A 33 8.78 -4.09 14.49
CA ALA A 33 8.92 -3.37 15.74
C ALA A 33 8.17 -2.02 15.75
N LEU A 34 7.71 -1.54 14.60
CA LEU A 34 7.12 -0.21 14.41
C LEU A 34 8.03 0.92 14.90
N ALA A 35 9.33 0.73 14.73
CA ALA A 35 10.36 1.58 15.33
C ALA A 35 10.80 2.76 14.45
N GLY A 36 10.20 2.89 13.26
CA GLY A 36 10.67 3.83 12.25
C GLY A 36 11.86 3.28 11.48
N GLY A 37 12.30 3.98 10.46
CA GLY A 37 13.40 3.57 9.61
C GLY A 37 13.67 4.57 8.48
N GLY A 38 14.30 4.08 7.41
CA GLY A 38 14.58 4.85 6.22
C GLY A 38 13.49 4.72 5.14
N GLY A 39 13.81 5.11 3.92
CA GLY A 39 12.91 4.99 2.78
C GLY A 39 11.57 5.69 2.99
N VAL A 40 10.49 5.06 2.54
CA VAL A 40 9.14 5.64 2.66
C VAL A 40 8.70 5.78 4.13
N ASP A 41 9.08 4.84 4.99
CA ASP A 41 8.78 4.92 6.43
C ASP A 41 9.39 6.18 7.05
N GLY A 42 10.66 6.44 6.80
CA GLY A 42 11.33 7.66 7.25
C GLY A 42 10.67 8.93 6.71
N ALA A 43 10.30 8.95 5.43
CA ALA A 43 9.63 10.07 4.81
C ALA A 43 8.27 10.36 5.45
N ILE A 44 7.48 9.32 5.72
CA ILE A 44 6.16 9.44 6.34
C ILE A 44 6.30 9.99 7.77
N HIS A 45 7.22 9.47 8.57
CA HIS A 45 7.46 9.98 9.92
C HIS A 45 7.94 11.42 9.94
N ARG A 46 8.85 11.80 9.03
CA ARG A 46 9.33 13.20 8.94
C ARG A 46 8.21 14.16 8.55
N ALA A 47 7.44 13.82 7.53
CA ALA A 47 6.36 14.67 7.04
C ALA A 47 5.17 14.72 8.01
N GLY A 48 4.86 13.59 8.66
CA GLY A 48 3.74 13.46 9.59
C GLY A 48 3.99 14.07 10.97
N GLY A 49 5.23 14.12 11.38
CA GLY A 49 5.63 14.61 12.70
C GLY A 49 5.54 13.56 13.80
N PRO A 50 5.84 13.92 15.06
CA PRO A 50 6.07 12.97 16.15
C PRO A 50 4.80 12.28 16.68
N SER A 51 3.61 12.78 16.35
CA SER A 51 2.36 12.19 16.84
C SER A 51 2.14 10.76 16.35
N ILE A 52 2.62 10.44 15.14
CA ILE A 52 2.48 9.10 14.56
C ILE A 52 3.24 8.08 15.41
N MET A 53 4.50 8.36 15.75
CA MET A 53 5.30 7.46 16.59
C MET A 53 4.72 7.31 17.99
N ARG A 54 4.15 8.38 18.56
CA ARG A 54 3.47 8.29 19.86
C ARG A 54 2.30 7.32 19.83
N GLU A 55 1.49 7.36 18.78
CA GLU A 55 0.39 6.39 18.61
C GLU A 55 0.90 4.97 18.38
N LEU A 56 1.94 4.80 17.55
CA LEU A 56 2.54 3.49 17.27
C LEU A 56 3.10 2.81 18.52
N SER A 57 3.64 3.57 19.46
CA SER A 57 4.22 3.03 20.69
C SER A 57 3.21 2.26 21.55
N ALA A 58 1.91 2.51 21.39
CA ALA A 58 0.85 1.78 22.08
C ALA A 58 0.64 0.36 21.55
N PHE A 59 1.10 0.04 20.36
CA PHE A 59 0.89 -1.29 19.74
C PHE A 59 1.92 -2.34 20.18
N GLY A 60 3.14 -1.93 20.55
CA GLY A 60 4.20 -2.85 20.91
C GLY A 60 4.77 -3.68 19.73
N GLY A 61 4.35 -3.40 18.52
CA GLY A 61 4.76 -4.10 17.30
C GLY A 61 3.58 -4.52 16.44
N CYS A 62 3.90 -5.05 15.25
CA CYS A 62 2.90 -5.56 14.29
C CYS A 62 3.51 -6.77 13.57
N PRO A 63 2.80 -7.90 13.48
CA PRO A 63 3.33 -9.07 12.78
C PRO A 63 3.48 -8.82 11.29
N THR A 64 4.50 -9.45 10.69
CA THR A 64 4.67 -9.47 9.23
C THR A 64 3.41 -10.00 8.54
N GLY A 65 3.01 -9.38 7.46
CA GLY A 65 1.77 -9.73 6.73
C GLY A 65 0.52 -9.05 7.27
N SER A 66 0.65 -8.15 8.24
CA SER A 66 -0.45 -7.40 8.82
C SER A 66 -0.20 -5.89 8.79
N ALA A 67 -1.12 -5.12 9.34
CA ALA A 67 -1.02 -3.66 9.42
C ALA A 67 -1.77 -3.13 10.63
N VAL A 68 -1.37 -1.96 11.12
CA VAL A 68 -2.06 -1.21 12.17
C VAL A 68 -2.31 0.22 11.71
N ALA A 69 -3.35 0.85 12.24
CA ALA A 69 -3.74 2.20 11.85
C ALA A 69 -3.40 3.22 12.94
N THR A 70 -2.90 4.36 12.51
CA THR A 70 -2.74 5.57 13.34
C THR A 70 -3.40 6.76 12.64
N GLY A 71 -3.48 7.90 13.33
CA GLY A 71 -3.70 9.19 12.68
C GLY A 71 -2.50 9.54 11.80
N ALA A 72 -2.64 10.57 10.99
CA ALA A 72 -1.66 10.95 9.97
C ALA A 72 -0.81 12.19 10.35
N GLY A 73 -1.02 12.77 11.52
CA GLY A 73 -0.29 13.97 11.93
C GLY A 73 -0.46 15.10 10.91
N ASN A 74 0.67 15.61 10.39
CA ASN A 74 0.70 16.73 9.43
C ASN A 74 0.58 16.27 7.95
N LEU A 75 0.44 14.97 7.69
CA LEU A 75 0.26 14.45 6.34
C LEU A 75 -1.10 14.85 5.76
N PRO A 76 -1.24 14.94 4.41
CA PRO A 76 -2.52 15.24 3.76
C PRO A 76 -3.44 14.00 3.73
N ALA A 77 -3.67 13.40 4.88
CA ALA A 77 -4.48 12.21 5.06
C ALA A 77 -5.12 12.23 6.45
N LYS A 78 -6.11 11.37 6.67
CA LYS A 78 -6.72 11.15 7.99
C LYS A 78 -6.01 10.05 8.77
N TYR A 79 -5.58 9.01 8.06
CA TYR A 79 -4.96 7.82 8.64
C TYR A 79 -3.67 7.45 7.93
N VAL A 80 -2.77 6.81 8.68
CA VAL A 80 -1.66 6.02 8.13
C VAL A 80 -1.90 4.57 8.51
N PHE A 81 -1.86 3.67 7.53
CA PHE A 81 -1.90 2.23 7.74
C PHE A 81 -0.48 1.68 7.61
N HIS A 82 0.08 1.26 8.74
CA HIS A 82 1.47 0.79 8.83
C HIS A 82 1.50 -0.71 8.53
N ALA A 83 1.80 -1.05 7.29
CA ALA A 83 1.88 -2.43 6.82
C ALA A 83 3.30 -2.96 6.98
N VAL A 84 3.42 -4.18 7.51
CA VAL A 84 4.71 -4.84 7.72
C VAL A 84 4.90 -5.92 6.66
N GLY A 85 5.56 -5.56 5.57
CA GLY A 85 5.87 -6.49 4.49
C GLY A 85 7.00 -7.45 4.85
N PRO A 86 7.07 -8.61 4.16
CA PRO A 86 8.14 -9.57 4.39
C PRO A 86 9.47 -9.10 3.81
N VAL A 87 10.57 -9.50 4.46
CA VAL A 87 11.89 -9.52 3.83
C VAL A 87 11.90 -10.68 2.84
N PHE A 88 12.22 -10.39 1.58
CA PHE A 88 12.32 -11.44 0.57
C PHE A 88 13.63 -12.20 0.71
N ARG A 89 13.54 -13.51 0.85
CA ARG A 89 14.72 -14.39 0.95
C ARG A 89 14.92 -15.20 -0.33
N ASN A 90 13.96 -16.05 -0.69
CA ASN A 90 14.02 -16.86 -1.91
C ASN A 90 12.63 -17.22 -2.48
N GLY A 91 11.56 -16.69 -1.87
CA GLY A 91 10.19 -16.97 -2.27
C GLY A 91 9.60 -18.26 -1.69
N SER A 92 10.32 -19.00 -0.86
CA SER A 92 9.86 -20.25 -0.27
C SER A 92 9.54 -20.17 1.23
N HIS A 93 9.48 -18.96 1.80
CA HIS A 93 9.18 -18.73 3.21
C HIS A 93 7.80 -18.07 3.43
N GLY A 94 6.87 -18.28 2.50
CA GLY A 94 5.54 -17.68 2.59
C GLY A 94 5.49 -16.18 2.28
N GLU A 95 6.53 -15.64 1.65
CA GLU A 95 6.63 -14.20 1.38
C GLU A 95 5.48 -13.67 0.53
N ALA A 96 5.03 -14.44 -0.48
CA ALA A 96 3.92 -14.02 -1.34
C ALA A 96 2.62 -13.84 -0.55
N GLU A 97 2.28 -14.77 0.32
CA GLU A 97 1.07 -14.67 1.14
C GLU A 97 1.18 -13.59 2.20
N LEU A 98 2.36 -13.40 2.79
CA LEU A 98 2.61 -12.31 3.74
C LEU A 98 2.47 -10.94 3.07
N LEU A 99 3.00 -10.77 1.87
CA LEU A 99 2.84 -9.52 1.12
C LEU A 99 1.37 -9.28 0.73
N ALA A 100 0.69 -10.31 0.26
CA ALA A 100 -0.75 -10.25 -0.03
C ALA A 100 -1.56 -9.83 1.20
N GLY A 101 -1.20 -10.37 2.37
CA GLY A 101 -1.82 -10.04 3.65
C GLY A 101 -1.70 -8.56 4.01
N CYS A 102 -0.58 -7.91 3.68
CA CYS A 102 -0.40 -6.47 3.90
C CYS A 102 -1.45 -5.64 3.14
N TYR A 103 -1.62 -5.91 1.87
CA TYR A 103 -2.60 -5.20 1.04
C TYR A 103 -4.03 -5.49 1.50
N ARG A 104 -4.32 -6.76 1.76
CA ARG A 104 -5.63 -7.20 2.24
C ARG A 104 -6.01 -6.53 3.56
N LYS A 105 -5.09 -6.52 4.53
CA LYS A 105 -5.32 -5.89 5.82
C LYS A 105 -5.52 -4.38 5.71
N CYS A 106 -4.75 -3.70 4.88
CA CYS A 106 -4.94 -2.27 4.65
C CYS A 106 -6.33 -1.96 4.05
N MET A 107 -6.80 -2.77 3.11
CA MET A 107 -8.12 -2.59 2.53
C MET A 107 -9.24 -2.88 3.54
N GLU A 108 -9.06 -3.86 4.42
CA GLU A 108 -9.99 -4.12 5.54
C GLU A 108 -10.04 -2.95 6.52
N LEU A 109 -8.88 -2.39 6.90
CA LEU A 109 -8.80 -1.19 7.75
C LEU A 109 -9.48 0.01 7.10
N ALA A 110 -9.39 0.13 5.77
CA ALA A 110 -10.06 1.17 5.01
C ALA A 110 -11.59 1.05 5.12
N ASP A 111 -12.12 -0.16 4.94
CA ASP A 111 -13.56 -0.41 5.06
C ASP A 111 -14.07 -0.14 6.48
N GLU A 112 -13.35 -0.57 7.51
CA GLU A 112 -13.69 -0.32 8.91
C GLU A 112 -13.81 1.18 9.24
N ARG A 113 -13.06 2.03 8.51
CA ARG A 113 -12.99 3.48 8.73
C ARG A 113 -13.71 4.30 7.67
N ALA A 114 -14.49 3.67 6.80
CA ALA A 114 -15.19 4.32 5.70
C ALA A 114 -14.26 5.17 4.81
N VAL A 115 -13.04 4.70 4.58
CA VAL A 115 -12.04 5.32 3.72
C VAL A 115 -12.44 5.15 2.26
N ARG A 116 -12.49 6.25 1.51
CA ARG A 116 -12.82 6.24 0.08
C ARG A 116 -11.60 6.20 -0.80
N THR A 117 -10.52 6.88 -0.40
CA THR A 117 -9.28 6.96 -1.16
C THR A 117 -8.12 6.48 -0.30
N ILE A 118 -7.30 5.59 -0.85
CA ILE A 118 -6.11 5.07 -0.18
C ILE A 118 -4.93 5.08 -1.15
N SER A 119 -3.76 5.45 -0.66
CA SER A 119 -2.51 5.36 -1.40
C SER A 119 -1.60 4.27 -0.85
N PHE A 120 -0.87 3.61 -1.75
CA PHE A 120 0.10 2.57 -1.42
C PHE A 120 1.46 2.87 -2.03
N PRO A 121 2.55 2.64 -1.29
CA PRO A 121 3.89 2.49 -1.87
C PRO A 121 4.06 1.07 -2.40
N ALA A 122 5.18 0.79 -3.06
CA ALA A 122 5.57 -0.56 -3.45
C ALA A 122 6.17 -1.30 -2.24
N ILE A 123 5.32 -1.92 -1.42
CA ILE A 123 5.70 -2.58 -0.16
C ILE A 123 6.73 -3.70 -0.42
N SER A 124 7.75 -3.80 0.44
CA SER A 124 8.84 -4.80 0.44
C SER A 124 9.85 -4.70 -0.72
N THR A 125 9.70 -3.78 -1.66
CA THR A 125 10.57 -3.71 -2.86
C THR A 125 11.83 -2.86 -2.69
N GLY A 126 11.97 -2.17 -1.56
CA GLY A 126 13.19 -1.44 -1.22
C GLY A 126 14.23 -2.35 -0.58
N ILE A 127 14.66 -2.03 0.66
CA ILE A 127 15.67 -2.78 1.42
C ILE A 127 15.28 -4.25 1.60
N TYR A 128 13.98 -4.57 1.70
CA TYR A 128 13.50 -5.94 1.87
C TYR A 128 13.65 -6.81 0.62
N GLY A 129 14.01 -6.21 -0.52
CA GLY A 129 14.48 -6.92 -1.70
C GLY A 129 13.45 -7.77 -2.45
N TYR A 130 12.17 -7.55 -2.25
CA TYR A 130 11.14 -8.26 -3.00
C TYR A 130 11.25 -7.89 -4.49
N PRO A 131 11.28 -8.88 -5.42
CA PRO A 131 11.32 -8.59 -6.85
C PRO A 131 10.12 -7.74 -7.27
N GLN A 132 10.38 -6.63 -7.97
CA GLN A 132 9.35 -5.62 -8.27
C GLN A 132 8.16 -6.19 -9.04
N LYS A 133 8.42 -6.99 -10.07
CA LYS A 133 7.34 -7.56 -10.89
C LYS A 133 6.43 -8.47 -10.06
N ALA A 134 7.01 -9.39 -9.30
CA ALA A 134 6.25 -10.31 -8.46
C ALA A 134 5.45 -9.55 -7.38
N ALA A 135 6.07 -8.55 -6.76
CA ALA A 135 5.39 -7.72 -5.75
C ALA A 135 4.24 -6.91 -6.35
N ALA A 136 4.42 -6.34 -7.53
CA ALA A 136 3.38 -5.59 -8.23
C ALA A 136 2.20 -6.47 -8.65
N GLU A 137 2.47 -7.69 -9.10
CA GLU A 137 1.41 -8.67 -9.43
C GLU A 137 0.54 -8.98 -8.21
N ILE A 138 1.17 -9.18 -7.05
CA ILE A 138 0.45 -9.43 -5.78
C ILE A 138 -0.37 -8.21 -5.38
N ALA A 139 0.22 -7.02 -5.39
CA ALA A 139 -0.43 -5.78 -4.98
C ALA A 139 -1.68 -5.49 -5.83
N ILE A 140 -1.54 -5.53 -7.14
CA ILE A 140 -2.62 -5.25 -8.07
C ILE A 140 -3.72 -6.30 -7.95
N ARG A 141 -3.36 -7.58 -7.84
CA ARG A 141 -4.33 -8.67 -7.68
C ARG A 141 -5.18 -8.49 -6.41
N GLU A 142 -4.55 -8.25 -5.27
CA GLU A 142 -5.28 -8.13 -4.00
C GLU A 142 -6.17 -6.88 -3.98
N VAL A 143 -5.67 -5.77 -4.48
CA VAL A 143 -6.46 -4.53 -4.55
C VAL A 143 -7.65 -4.67 -5.50
N ARG A 144 -7.45 -5.27 -6.69
CA ARG A 144 -8.54 -5.52 -7.62
C ARG A 144 -9.64 -6.37 -7.00
N ARG A 145 -9.26 -7.49 -6.39
CA ARG A 145 -10.23 -8.39 -5.72
C ARG A 145 -11.08 -7.65 -4.70
N HIS A 146 -10.45 -6.78 -3.92
CA HIS A 146 -11.15 -6.00 -2.91
C HIS A 146 -12.10 -4.96 -3.53
N LEU A 147 -11.66 -4.24 -4.56
CA LEU A 147 -12.47 -3.23 -5.25
C LEU A 147 -13.66 -3.82 -6.00
N GLU A 148 -13.63 -5.09 -6.35
CA GLU A 148 -14.75 -5.79 -6.98
C GLU A 148 -15.84 -6.19 -5.99
N ARG A 149 -15.61 -6.09 -4.68
CA ARG A 149 -16.63 -6.34 -3.65
C ARG A 149 -17.68 -5.23 -3.66
N PRO A 150 -18.99 -5.56 -3.74
CA PRO A 150 -20.04 -4.53 -3.75
C PRO A 150 -20.06 -3.66 -2.51
N GLU A 151 -19.70 -4.23 -1.35
CA GLU A 151 -19.80 -3.60 -0.04
C GLU A 151 -18.62 -2.71 0.34
N THR A 152 -17.52 -2.70 -0.41
CA THR A 152 -16.36 -1.90 -0.03
C THR A 152 -16.63 -0.40 -0.09
N ALA A 153 -16.17 0.33 0.92
CA ALA A 153 -16.21 1.79 0.96
C ALA A 153 -15.18 2.44 0.04
N VAL A 154 -14.12 1.71 -0.33
CA VAL A 154 -13.01 2.24 -1.12
C VAL A 154 -13.44 2.46 -2.57
N GLU A 155 -13.30 3.71 -3.04
CA GLU A 155 -13.63 4.12 -4.40
C GLU A 155 -12.41 4.19 -5.31
N GLN A 156 -11.24 4.50 -4.73
CA GLN A 156 -10.01 4.71 -5.48
C GLN A 156 -8.79 4.30 -4.69
N VAL A 157 -7.92 3.54 -5.35
CA VAL A 157 -6.59 3.17 -4.85
C VAL A 157 -5.54 3.82 -5.75
N ILE A 158 -4.59 4.54 -5.15
CA ILE A 158 -3.48 5.17 -5.86
C ILE A 158 -2.19 4.43 -5.48
N PHE A 159 -1.55 3.75 -6.42
CA PHE A 159 -0.19 3.28 -6.24
C PHE A 159 0.77 4.41 -6.57
N VAL A 160 1.54 4.85 -5.59
CA VAL A 160 2.51 5.93 -5.75
C VAL A 160 3.90 5.32 -5.84
N LEU A 161 4.49 5.39 -7.03
CA LEU A 161 5.75 4.74 -7.35
C LEU A 161 6.88 5.78 -7.33
N PHE A 162 7.97 5.42 -6.67
CA PHE A 162 9.15 6.26 -6.60
C PHE A 162 10.10 5.91 -7.76
N GLY A 163 9.97 6.65 -8.86
CA GLY A 163 10.81 6.47 -10.04
C GLY A 163 10.10 5.81 -11.22
N ALA A 164 10.63 6.11 -12.43
CA ALA A 164 10.04 5.68 -13.69
C ALA A 164 10.07 4.16 -13.88
N ALA A 165 11.12 3.49 -13.39
CA ALA A 165 11.26 2.04 -13.54
C ALA A 165 10.16 1.27 -12.79
N ALA A 166 9.88 1.65 -11.55
CA ALA A 166 8.81 1.06 -10.75
C ALA A 166 7.44 1.35 -11.38
N TYR A 167 7.23 2.60 -11.81
CA TYR A 167 5.99 2.99 -12.50
C TYR A 167 5.72 2.11 -13.72
N GLU A 168 6.74 1.88 -14.56
CA GLU A 168 6.58 1.09 -15.78
C GLU A 168 6.22 -0.37 -15.48
N VAL A 169 6.80 -0.97 -14.44
CA VAL A 169 6.43 -2.34 -14.02
C VAL A 169 4.96 -2.42 -13.64
N TYR A 170 4.48 -1.49 -12.82
CA TYR A 170 3.06 -1.45 -12.42
C TYR A 170 2.15 -1.19 -13.62
N ARG A 171 2.57 -0.30 -14.53
CA ARG A 171 1.81 0.01 -15.75
C ARG A 171 1.61 -1.22 -16.62
N GLU A 172 2.65 -2.00 -16.85
CA GLU A 172 2.58 -3.23 -17.65
C GLU A 172 1.63 -4.26 -17.02
N ILE A 173 1.73 -4.46 -15.72
CA ILE A 173 0.90 -5.43 -15.00
C ILE A 173 -0.57 -4.98 -15.00
N LEU A 174 -0.83 -3.71 -14.75
CA LEU A 174 -2.19 -3.16 -14.76
C LEU A 174 -2.82 -3.25 -16.15
N ALA A 175 -2.05 -2.97 -17.20
CA ALA A 175 -2.52 -3.11 -18.58
C ALA A 175 -2.86 -4.56 -18.95
N ALA A 176 -2.04 -5.52 -18.51
CA ALA A 176 -2.30 -6.94 -18.74
C ALA A 176 -3.51 -7.47 -17.98
N ALA A 177 -3.87 -6.82 -16.87
CA ALA A 177 -5.01 -7.17 -16.05
C ALA A 177 -6.35 -6.61 -16.57
N ASP A 178 -6.32 -5.76 -17.58
CA ASP A 178 -7.52 -5.15 -18.18
C ASP A 178 -8.01 -5.98 -19.37
N PRO A 179 -9.14 -6.70 -19.24
CA PRO A 179 -9.65 -7.56 -20.30
C PRO A 179 -10.13 -6.78 -21.54
N THR A 180 -10.35 -5.46 -21.44
CA THR A 180 -10.82 -4.64 -22.57
C THR A 180 -9.69 -4.24 -23.51
N ARG A 181 -8.43 -4.45 -23.15
CA ARG A 181 -7.25 -4.13 -23.97
C ARG A 181 -6.70 -5.32 -24.75
N SER A 182 -7.32 -6.49 -24.67
CA SER A 182 -6.90 -7.71 -25.37
C SER A 182 -7.64 -7.93 -26.69
N ALA A 183 -8.09 -6.86 -27.29
CA ALA A 183 -8.69 -6.89 -28.62
C ALA A 183 -7.89 -6.05 -29.60
#